data_1d523add3b571b687b9efb70e1509d58
#
_entry.id   1d523add3b571b687b9efb70e1509d58
#
_cell.length_a   1.000
_cell.length_b   1.000
_cell.length_c   1.000
_cell.angle_alpha   90.00
_cell.angle_beta   90.00
_cell.angle_gamma   90.00
#
_symmetry.space_group_name_H-M   'P 1'
#
loop_
_entity.id
_entity.type
_entity.pdbx_description
1 polymer ?
#
loop_
_entity_poly.entity_id
_entity_poly.type
_entity_poly.pdbx_seq_one_letter_code
_entity_poly.pdbx_strand_id
1 'polypeptide(L)'
;YLGKPMDVAQEFVIATNNYRATSGKSFIDKLDGSGTIWASPDANRDVVIDYIRKNPTVTRATNGAAKSWRFAKATTAGPVVFSSGANALSVAQAAGLTNVSLLAADDGLGKGTSKYGIDLSK
;
A
#
# COMPACT_ATOMS: atom_id res chain seq x y z
N TYR A 1 -10.97 -12.47 2.72
CA TYR A 1 -9.97 -13.08 3.60
C TYR A 1 -9.69 -14.51 3.14
N LEU A 2 -8.43 -14.89 3.00
CA LEU A 2 -8.01 -16.18 2.44
C LEU A 2 -8.66 -16.54 1.09
N GLY A 3 -8.82 -15.56 0.21
CA GLY A 3 -9.42 -15.73 -1.12
C GLY A 3 -10.96 -15.82 -1.13
N LYS A 4 -11.61 -15.63 -0.01
CA LYS A 4 -13.08 -15.59 0.12
C LYS A 4 -13.54 -14.17 0.50
N PRO A 5 -14.80 -13.80 0.21
CA PRO A 5 -15.40 -12.59 0.77
C PRO A 5 -15.27 -12.58 2.29
N MET A 6 -15.02 -11.40 2.87
CA MET A 6 -14.97 -11.26 4.32
C MET A 6 -16.37 -11.41 4.92
N ASP A 7 -16.48 -12.18 5.98
CA ASP A 7 -17.66 -12.15 6.83
C ASP A 7 -17.64 -10.87 7.66
N VAL A 8 -18.74 -10.12 7.64
CA VAL A 8 -18.87 -8.87 8.38
C VAL A 8 -18.86 -9.07 9.91
N ALA A 9 -19.17 -10.26 10.37
CA ALA A 9 -19.11 -10.64 11.78
C ALA A 9 -17.73 -11.15 12.23
N GLN A 10 -16.78 -11.29 11.30
CA GLN A 10 -15.43 -11.77 11.60
C GLN A 10 -14.64 -10.71 12.37
N GLU A 11 -14.16 -11.05 13.54
CA GLU A 11 -13.23 -10.21 14.30
C GLU A 11 -11.78 -10.40 13.85
N PHE A 12 -11.03 -9.32 13.86
CA PHE A 12 -9.61 -9.30 13.49
C PHE A 12 -8.78 -8.54 14.52
N VAL A 13 -7.60 -9.05 14.79
CA VAL A 13 -6.58 -8.29 15.51
C VAL A 13 -5.75 -7.51 14.50
N ILE A 14 -5.71 -6.19 14.64
CA ILE A 14 -5.01 -5.29 13.74
C ILE A 14 -3.70 -4.85 14.40
N ALA A 15 -2.57 -5.16 13.76
CA ALA A 15 -1.28 -4.59 14.13
C ALA A 15 -1.10 -3.23 13.45
N THR A 16 -0.83 -2.20 14.25
CA THR A 16 -0.64 -0.83 13.75
C THR A 16 0.36 -0.08 14.63
N ASN A 17 0.73 1.12 14.24
CA ASN A 17 1.55 2.00 15.08
C ASN A 17 0.68 3.01 15.85
N ASN A 18 1.27 3.62 16.88
CA ASN A 18 0.60 4.59 17.72
C ASN A 18 0.04 5.78 16.91
N TYR A 19 0.78 6.29 15.93
CA TYR A 19 0.31 7.39 15.09
C TYR A 19 -0.99 7.03 14.36
N ARG A 20 -1.07 5.85 13.76
CA ARG A 20 -2.28 5.38 13.07
C ARG A 20 -3.41 5.05 14.02
N ALA A 21 -3.08 4.57 15.22
CA ALA A 21 -4.08 4.26 16.25
C ALA A 21 -4.72 5.51 16.86
N THR A 22 -3.98 6.64 16.96
CA THR A 22 -4.43 7.81 17.71
C THR A 22 -4.75 9.05 16.86
N SER A 23 -4.14 9.21 15.69
CA SER A 23 -4.21 10.46 14.92
C SER A 23 -5.16 10.41 13.72
N GLY A 24 -5.81 9.31 13.48
CA GLY A 24 -6.68 9.18 12.31
C GLY A 24 -8.13 8.97 12.70
N LYS A 25 -9.00 9.92 12.43
CA LYS A 25 -10.43 9.69 12.24
C LYS A 25 -10.69 8.75 11.04
N SER A 26 -9.77 7.85 10.74
CA SER A 26 -9.87 6.93 9.64
C SER A 26 -10.73 5.73 10.03
N PHE A 27 -10.34 4.55 9.74
CA PHE A 27 -11.18 3.37 9.92
C PHE A 27 -11.20 2.82 11.37
N ILE A 28 -10.23 3.19 12.21
CA ILE A 28 -10.14 2.66 13.60
C ILE A 28 -11.23 3.23 14.49
N ASP A 29 -11.62 4.48 14.31
CA ASP A 29 -12.72 5.11 15.07
C ASP A 29 -14.10 4.46 14.82
N LYS A 30 -14.19 3.58 13.84
CA LYS A 30 -15.42 2.86 13.48
C LYS A 30 -15.43 1.42 13.96
N LEU A 31 -14.36 0.99 14.62
CA LEU A 31 -14.27 -0.34 15.20
C LEU A 31 -14.91 -0.32 16.58
N ASP A 32 -16.21 -0.55 16.59
CA ASP A 32 -17.01 -0.61 17.81
C ASP A 32 -16.44 -1.68 18.75
N GLY A 33 -16.06 -1.28 19.96
CA GLY A 33 -15.44 -2.16 20.93
C GLY A 33 -13.94 -2.42 20.76
N SER A 34 -13.27 -1.75 19.82
CA SER A 34 -11.82 -1.90 19.66
C SER A 34 -11.05 -1.16 20.75
N GLY A 35 -10.55 -1.90 21.71
CA GLY A 35 -9.54 -1.45 22.65
C GLY A 35 -8.14 -1.86 22.19
N THR A 36 -7.11 -1.13 22.62
CA THR A 36 -5.73 -1.60 22.52
C THR A 36 -5.56 -2.83 23.41
N ILE A 37 -5.43 -4.00 22.81
CA ILE A 37 -5.25 -5.26 23.56
C ILE A 37 -3.80 -5.49 23.98
N TRP A 38 -2.87 -4.85 23.28
CA TRP A 38 -1.45 -4.87 23.61
C TRP A 38 -0.72 -3.69 22.98
N ALA A 39 0.23 -3.10 23.70
CA ALA A 39 1.11 -2.04 23.20
C ALA A 39 2.57 -2.44 23.44
N SER A 40 3.36 -2.51 22.38
CA SER A 40 4.80 -2.75 22.49
C SER A 40 5.51 -1.54 23.11
N PRO A 41 6.50 -1.74 23.99
CA PRO A 41 7.39 -0.67 24.41
C PRO A 41 8.38 -0.26 23.31
N ASP A 42 8.56 -1.09 22.29
CA ASP A 42 9.55 -0.86 21.23
C ASP A 42 9.05 0.16 20.22
N ALA A 43 9.90 1.10 19.82
CA ALA A 43 9.59 1.98 18.71
C ALA A 43 9.66 1.21 17.37
N ASN A 44 8.78 1.55 16.42
CA ASN A 44 8.78 0.93 15.09
C ASN A 44 10.16 0.91 14.43
N ARG A 45 10.93 1.98 14.61
CA ARG A 45 12.30 2.08 14.10
C ARG A 45 13.17 0.96 14.64
N ASP A 46 13.10 0.68 15.92
CA ASP A 46 13.96 -0.31 16.59
C ASP A 46 13.58 -1.72 16.16
N VAL A 47 12.29 -2.00 15.99
CA VAL A 47 11.80 -3.27 15.41
C VAL A 47 12.35 -3.48 14.00
N VAL A 48 12.36 -2.45 13.15
CA VAL A 48 12.90 -2.53 11.78
C VAL A 48 14.42 -2.75 11.81
N ILE A 49 15.14 -2.03 12.67
CA ILE A 49 16.59 -2.20 12.85
C ILE A 49 16.93 -3.62 13.27
N ASP A 50 16.20 -4.16 14.24
CA ASP A 50 16.41 -5.53 14.72
C ASP A 50 16.09 -6.59 13.66
N TYR A 51 15.04 -6.35 12.85
CA TYR A 51 14.76 -7.21 11.71
C TYR A 51 15.91 -7.25 10.72
N ILE A 52 16.45 -6.08 10.34
CA ILE A 52 17.59 -5.98 9.41
C ILE A 52 18.84 -6.63 9.99
N ARG A 53 19.10 -6.46 11.29
CA ARG A 53 20.25 -7.11 11.95
C ARG A 53 20.17 -8.64 11.95
N LYS A 54 18.97 -9.17 12.11
CA LYS A 54 18.71 -10.63 12.09
C LYS A 54 18.68 -11.20 10.67
N ASN A 55 18.47 -10.36 9.67
CA ASN A 55 18.40 -10.74 8.26
C ASN A 55 19.46 -9.96 7.47
N PRO A 56 20.72 -10.41 7.44
CA PRO A 56 21.83 -9.65 6.85
C PRO A 56 21.68 -9.41 5.36
N THR A 57 20.83 -10.17 4.69
CA THR A 57 20.46 -9.94 3.29
C THR A 57 18.94 -9.72 3.20
N VAL A 58 18.54 -8.47 3.01
CA VAL A 58 17.15 -8.10 2.77
C VAL A 58 16.98 -7.80 1.28
N THR A 59 16.11 -8.53 0.62
CA THR A 59 15.82 -8.33 -0.81
C THR A 59 14.33 -8.14 -1.03
N ARG A 60 14.00 -7.49 -2.14
CA ARG A 60 12.61 -7.31 -2.54
C ARG A 60 11.90 -8.65 -2.79
N ALA A 61 12.62 -9.65 -3.27
CA ALA A 61 12.06 -10.97 -3.56
C ALA A 61 11.73 -11.76 -2.30
N THR A 62 12.57 -11.66 -1.26
CA THR A 62 12.45 -12.47 -0.04
C THR A 62 11.74 -11.74 1.11
N ASN A 63 11.88 -10.42 1.18
CA ASN A 63 11.41 -9.60 2.32
C ASN A 63 10.47 -8.47 1.87
N GLY A 64 10.24 -8.33 0.57
CA GLY A 64 9.41 -7.27 0.02
C GLY A 64 7.92 -7.53 0.11
N ALA A 65 7.14 -6.66 -0.51
CA ALA A 65 5.69 -6.73 -0.50
C ALA A 65 5.18 -8.08 -1.03
N ALA A 66 4.32 -8.72 -0.27
CA ALA A 66 3.73 -10.03 -0.59
C ALA A 66 2.68 -9.99 -1.73
N LYS A 67 2.54 -8.85 -2.45
CA LYS A 67 1.48 -8.62 -3.45
C LYS A 67 0.09 -8.97 -2.90
N SER A 68 -0.15 -8.58 -1.65
CA SER A 68 -1.35 -8.95 -0.89
C SER A 68 -2.60 -8.17 -1.27
N TRP A 69 -2.49 -7.18 -2.14
CA TRP A 69 -3.61 -6.39 -2.63
C TRP A 69 -3.49 -6.12 -4.13
N ARG A 70 -4.61 -5.87 -4.76
CA ARG A 70 -4.71 -5.44 -6.16
C ARG A 70 -5.97 -4.61 -6.33
N PHE A 71 -6.01 -3.79 -7.35
CA PHE A 71 -7.25 -3.17 -7.77
C PHE A 71 -8.23 -4.24 -8.28
N ALA A 72 -9.49 -4.12 -7.90
CA ALA A 72 -10.53 -4.87 -8.58
C ALA A 72 -10.69 -4.35 -10.02
N LYS A 73 -11.01 -5.24 -10.93
CA LYS A 73 -11.36 -4.81 -12.30
C LYS A 73 -12.59 -3.91 -12.24
N ALA A 74 -12.50 -2.76 -12.88
CA ALA A 74 -13.57 -1.78 -12.92
C ALA A 74 -13.58 -1.06 -14.27
N THR A 75 -14.78 -0.82 -14.80
CA THR A 75 -14.98 0.13 -15.90
C THR A 75 -15.21 1.50 -15.30
N THR A 76 -14.40 2.46 -15.70
CA THR A 76 -14.47 3.84 -15.20
C THR A 76 -14.95 4.78 -16.32
N ALA A 77 -15.72 5.82 -15.96
CA ALA A 77 -16.21 6.81 -16.90
C ALA A 77 -15.11 7.73 -17.48
N GLY A 78 -13.93 7.73 -16.84
CA GLY A 78 -12.77 8.52 -17.28
C GLY A 78 -11.47 7.84 -16.84
N PRO A 79 -10.32 8.40 -17.22
CA PRO A 79 -9.03 7.81 -16.90
C PRO A 79 -8.78 7.84 -15.38
N VAL A 80 -8.30 6.73 -14.84
CA VAL A 80 -7.75 6.70 -13.50
C VAL A 80 -6.29 7.13 -13.58
N VAL A 81 -5.92 8.16 -12.85
CA VAL A 81 -4.60 8.79 -12.97
C VAL A 81 -3.87 8.83 -11.62
N PHE A 82 -2.54 8.82 -11.67
CA PHE A 82 -1.68 9.00 -10.50
C PHE A 82 -0.39 9.72 -10.90
N SER A 83 0.26 10.34 -9.92
CA SER A 83 1.57 10.97 -10.08
C SER A 83 2.65 10.11 -9.46
N SER A 84 3.78 10.00 -10.15
CA SER A 84 4.94 9.25 -9.68
C SER A 84 6.24 9.74 -10.31
N GLY A 85 7.38 9.20 -9.89
CA GLY A 85 8.68 9.52 -10.51
C GLY A 85 8.75 9.16 -11.99
N ALA A 86 9.62 9.80 -12.73
CA ALA A 86 9.75 9.66 -14.18
C ALA A 86 10.03 8.23 -14.67
N ASN A 87 10.53 7.36 -13.80
CA ASN A 87 10.83 5.96 -14.11
C ASN A 87 9.67 4.99 -13.79
N ALA A 88 8.51 5.47 -13.34
CA ALA A 88 7.43 4.59 -12.90
C ALA A 88 6.91 3.67 -14.01
N LEU A 89 6.85 4.14 -15.26
CA LEU A 89 6.44 3.31 -16.39
C LEU A 89 7.40 2.13 -16.62
N SER A 90 8.70 2.38 -16.63
CA SER A 90 9.69 1.32 -16.82
C SER A 90 9.67 0.30 -15.67
N VAL A 91 9.46 0.75 -14.44
CA VAL A 91 9.29 -0.12 -13.26
C VAL A 91 8.02 -0.97 -13.38
N ALA A 92 6.92 -0.38 -13.82
CA ALA A 92 5.66 -1.10 -14.05
C ALA A 92 5.82 -2.19 -15.13
N GLN A 93 6.44 -1.84 -16.26
CA GLN A 93 6.71 -2.78 -17.36
C GLN A 93 7.64 -3.91 -16.93
N ALA A 94 8.71 -3.61 -16.20
CA ALA A 94 9.61 -4.64 -15.65
C ALA A 94 8.90 -5.56 -14.63
N ALA A 95 7.84 -5.10 -13.98
CA ALA A 95 6.98 -5.88 -13.10
C ALA A 95 5.87 -6.65 -13.86
N GLY A 96 5.84 -6.58 -15.21
CA GLY A 96 4.84 -7.24 -16.03
C GLY A 96 3.48 -6.55 -16.11
N LEU A 97 3.38 -5.30 -15.67
CA LEU A 97 2.16 -4.52 -15.76
C LEU A 97 2.04 -3.89 -17.16
N THR A 98 0.96 -4.21 -17.86
CA THR A 98 0.70 -3.75 -19.23
C THR A 98 -0.40 -2.69 -19.30
N ASN A 99 -1.03 -2.40 -18.17
CA ASN A 99 -2.17 -1.49 -18.07
C ASN A 99 -1.79 -0.09 -17.53
N VAL A 100 -0.52 0.25 -17.50
CA VAL A 100 0.00 1.56 -17.10
C VAL A 100 0.56 2.30 -18.31
N SER A 101 0.26 3.58 -18.44
CA SER A 101 0.75 4.45 -19.52
C SER A 101 1.23 5.79 -18.97
N LEU A 102 2.21 6.40 -19.63
CA LEU A 102 2.60 7.78 -19.37
C LEU A 102 1.63 8.73 -20.08
N LEU A 103 1.05 9.66 -19.33
CA LEU A 103 0.14 10.67 -19.88
C LEU A 103 0.83 12.02 -20.07
N ALA A 104 1.70 12.41 -19.13
CA ALA A 104 2.50 13.63 -19.22
C ALA A 104 3.82 13.46 -18.45
N ALA A 105 4.90 14.00 -19.00
CA ALA A 105 6.21 13.98 -18.36
C ALA A 105 6.29 14.88 -17.12
N ASP A 106 5.43 15.90 -17.04
CA ASP A 106 5.22 16.74 -15.88
C ASP A 106 3.72 16.69 -15.50
N ASP A 107 3.43 16.41 -14.25
CA ASP A 107 2.05 16.35 -13.73
C ASP A 107 1.46 17.71 -13.38
N GLY A 108 2.26 18.78 -13.47
CA GLY A 108 1.87 20.16 -13.17
C GLY A 108 1.85 20.51 -11.68
N LEU A 109 2.28 19.61 -10.81
CA LEU A 109 2.28 19.82 -9.35
C LEU A 109 3.58 20.45 -8.81
N GLY A 110 4.57 20.69 -9.68
CA GLY A 110 5.85 21.31 -9.31
C GLY A 110 6.73 20.45 -8.40
N LYS A 111 6.49 19.13 -8.36
CA LYS A 111 7.22 18.17 -7.53
C LYS A 111 8.20 17.29 -8.30
N GLY A 112 8.41 17.56 -9.59
CA GLY A 112 9.24 16.74 -10.47
C GLY A 112 8.66 15.34 -10.70
N THR A 113 7.34 15.23 -10.64
CA THR A 113 6.60 14.00 -10.89
C THR A 113 5.95 14.01 -12.27
N SER A 114 5.79 12.82 -12.86
CA SER A 114 5.09 12.60 -14.11
C SER A 114 3.68 12.08 -13.83
N LYS A 115 2.76 12.33 -14.78
CA LYS A 115 1.37 11.86 -14.71
C LYS A 115 1.21 10.56 -15.48
N TYR A 116 0.63 9.58 -14.87
CA TYR A 116 0.38 8.25 -15.43
C TYR A 116 -1.12 7.93 -15.42
N GLY A 117 -1.52 7.09 -16.35
CA GLY A 117 -2.83 6.47 -16.40
C GLY A 117 -2.74 4.98 -16.05
N ILE A 118 -3.77 4.45 -15.41
CA ILE A 118 -3.96 3.02 -15.21
C ILE A 118 -5.32 2.60 -15.74
N ASP A 119 -5.33 1.56 -16.58
CA ASP A 119 -6.55 0.95 -17.11
C ASP A 119 -6.97 -0.18 -16.14
N LEU A 120 -8.03 0.05 -15.39
CA LEU A 120 -8.54 -0.91 -14.41
C LEU A 120 -9.45 -1.99 -15.05
N SER A 121 -9.73 -1.92 -16.34
CA SER A 121 -10.52 -2.94 -17.04
C SER A 121 -9.71 -4.19 -17.41
N LYS A 122 -8.38 -4.10 -17.33
CA LYS A 122 -7.42 -5.17 -17.67
C LYS A 122 -6.94 -5.97 -16.47
#